data_c328d75cb9301c0aff949d8c1b30d205
#
_entry.id   c328d75cb9301c0aff949d8c1b30d205
#
_cell.length_a   1.000
_cell.length_b   1.000
_cell.length_c   1.000
_cell.angle_alpha   90.00
_cell.angle_beta   90.00
_cell.angle_gamma   90.00
#
_symmetry.space_group_name_H-M   'P 1'
#
loop_
_entity.id
_entity.type
_entity.pdbx_description
1 polymer ?
#
loop_
_entity_poly.entity_id
_entity_poly.type
_entity_poly.pdbx_seq_one_letter_code
_entity_poly.pdbx_strand_id
1 'polypeptide(L)' 'MEAGFQCAGCGEWNVTTVDEFAGRRQSYIEDCQVCCKPNVLRVEYDASVQEFSIGAELE' A
#
# COMPACT_ATOMS: atom_id res chain seq x y z
N MET A 1 7.29 -8.83 3.01
CA MET A 1 6.44 -8.47 4.17
C MET A 1 5.02 -8.21 3.69
N GLU A 2 4.05 -8.77 4.37
CA GLU A 2 2.65 -8.51 4.07
C GLU A 2 2.19 -7.24 4.78
N ALA A 3 1.40 -6.43 4.11
CA ALA A 3 0.84 -5.22 4.66
C ALA A 3 -0.59 -5.02 4.17
N GLY A 4 -1.41 -4.34 4.96
CA GLY A 4 -2.77 -4.03 4.60
C GLY A 4 -2.92 -2.60 4.11
N PHE A 5 -3.77 -2.40 3.12
CA PHE A 5 -4.18 -1.07 2.70
C PHE A 5 -5.69 -1.00 2.51
N GLN A 6 -6.23 0.18 2.70
CA GLN A 6 -7.66 0.43 2.49
C GLN A 6 -7.86 1.01 1.09
N CYS A 7 -8.72 0.37 0.30
CA CYS A 7 -9.02 0.85 -1.05
C CYS A 7 -9.56 2.29 -1.01
N ALA A 8 -9.00 3.16 -1.83
CA ALA A 8 -9.43 4.54 -1.91
C ALA A 8 -10.80 4.72 -2.60
N GLY A 9 -11.30 3.69 -3.28
CA GLY A 9 -12.60 3.71 -3.96
C GLY A 9 -13.74 3.18 -3.09
N CYS A 10 -13.62 1.94 -2.60
CA CYS A 10 -14.71 1.28 -1.86
C CYS A 10 -14.47 1.19 -0.35
N GLY A 11 -13.28 1.49 0.13
CA GLY A 11 -12.96 1.44 1.56
C GLY A 11 -12.67 0.06 2.13
N GLU A 12 -12.65 -0.97 1.29
CA GLU A 12 -12.36 -2.34 1.74
C GLU A 12 -10.87 -2.56 1.98
N TRP A 13 -10.55 -3.38 2.98
CA TRP A 13 -9.17 -3.73 3.28
C TRP A 13 -8.66 -4.80 2.32
N ASN A 14 -7.44 -4.59 1.86
CA ASN A 14 -6.72 -5.51 0.99
C ASN A 14 -5.35 -5.81 1.58
N VAL A 15 -4.81 -6.97 1.26
CA VAL A 15 -3.45 -7.36 1.66
C VAL A 15 -2.54 -7.28 0.44
N THR A 16 -1.40 -6.68 0.61
CA THR A 16 -0.37 -6.60 -0.43
C THR A 16 0.98 -7.03 0.13
N THR A 17 1.93 -7.28 -0.75
CA THR A 17 3.29 -7.62 -0.36
C THR A 17 4.19 -6.41 -0.57
N VAL A 18 4.92 -6.04 0.46
CA VAL A 18 5.88 -4.94 0.44
C VAL A 18 7.29 -5.52 0.48
N ASP A 19 8.15 -5.08 -0.43
CA ASP A 19 9.56 -5.43 -0.40
C ASP A 19 10.29 -4.50 0.57
N GLU A 20 10.60 -5.01 1.76
CA GLU A 20 11.26 -4.26 2.82
C GLU A 20 12.72 -3.90 2.49
N PHE A 21 13.28 -4.48 1.44
CA PHE A 21 14.65 -4.21 0.99
C PHE A 21 14.72 -3.30 -0.24
N ALA A 22 13.61 -2.91 -0.81
CA ALA A 22 13.59 -2.09 -2.04
C ALA A 22 13.78 -0.58 -1.80
N GLY A 23 13.98 -0.17 -0.55
CA GLY A 23 14.22 1.23 -0.20
C GLY A 23 13.17 1.79 0.76
N ARG A 24 13.36 3.04 1.16
CA ARG A 24 12.49 3.70 2.15
C ARG A 24 11.18 4.18 1.57
N ARG A 25 11.15 4.45 0.26
CA ARG A 25 9.96 4.91 -0.45
C ARG A 25 9.71 4.02 -1.63
N GLN A 26 8.51 3.51 -1.72
CA GLN A 26 8.10 2.62 -2.79
C GLN A 26 6.73 3.07 -3.29
N SER A 27 6.47 2.80 -4.56
CA SER A 27 5.19 3.11 -5.18
C SER A 27 4.77 1.93 -6.04
N TYR A 28 3.56 1.47 -5.84
CA TYR A 28 2.99 0.34 -6.56
C TYR A 28 1.59 0.66 -7.04
N ILE A 29 1.15 -0.05 -8.05
CA ILE A 29 -0.25 -0.04 -8.48
C ILE A 29 -0.82 -1.42 -8.17
N GLU A 30 -1.86 -1.46 -7.33
CA GLU A 30 -2.55 -2.68 -6.96
C GLU A 30 -4.06 -2.53 -7.20
N ASP A 31 -4.67 -3.53 -7.81
CA ASP A 31 -6.10 -3.54 -8.01
C ASP A 31 -6.81 -3.96 -6.72
N CYS A 32 -7.88 -3.29 -6.37
CA CYS A 32 -8.75 -3.71 -5.27
C CYS A 32 -9.40 -5.06 -5.61
N GLN A 33 -9.39 -5.98 -4.68
CA GLN A 33 -10.00 -7.30 -4.88
C GLN A 33 -11.52 -7.27 -4.83
N VAL A 34 -12.10 -6.18 -4.38
CA VAL A 34 -13.57 -6.03 -4.24
C VAL A 34 -14.14 -5.21 -5.39
N CYS A 35 -13.69 -3.99 -5.61
CA CYS A 35 -14.20 -3.10 -6.65
C CYS A 35 -13.39 -3.10 -7.93
N CYS A 36 -12.25 -3.77 -7.95
CA CYS A 36 -11.34 -3.90 -9.10
C CYS A 36 -10.77 -2.56 -9.62
N LYS A 37 -10.84 -1.51 -8.83
CA LYS A 37 -10.25 -0.23 -9.21
C LYS A 37 -8.75 -0.21 -8.89
N PRO A 38 -7.91 0.36 -9.79
CA PRO A 38 -6.49 0.45 -9.51
C PRO A 38 -6.21 1.50 -8.42
N ASN A 39 -5.42 1.10 -7.44
CA ASN A 39 -4.96 1.96 -6.36
C ASN A 39 -3.47 2.21 -6.50
N VAL A 40 -3.06 3.45 -6.42
CA VAL A 40 -1.65 3.81 -6.31
C VAL A 40 -1.27 3.75 -4.83
N LEU A 41 -0.41 2.82 -4.49
CA LEU A 41 0.06 2.63 -3.13
C LEU A 41 1.40 3.36 -2.95
N ARG A 42 1.47 4.19 -1.94
CA ARG A 42 2.72 4.85 -1.54
C ARG A 42 3.17 4.26 -0.23
N VAL A 43 4.30 3.60 -0.25
CA VAL A 43 4.86 2.94 0.92
C VAL A 43 6.07 3.72 1.38
N GLU A 44 6.07 4.11 2.65
CA GLU A 44 7.19 4.80 3.27
C GLU A 44 7.62 4.07 4.54
N TYR A 45 8.91 3.97 4.74
CA TYR A 45 9.48 3.40 5.95
C TYR A 45 9.94 4.52 6.88
N ASP A 46 9.43 4.51 8.10
CA ASP A 46 9.84 5.43 9.15
C ASP A 46 10.85 4.75 10.08
N ALA A 47 12.10 5.13 9.97
CA ALA A 47 13.17 4.54 10.76
C ALA A 47 13.11 4.92 12.25
N SER A 48 12.44 6.03 12.58
CA SER A 48 12.34 6.48 13.98
C SER A 48 11.42 5.59 14.82
N VAL A 49 10.41 5.01 14.19
CA VAL A 49 9.46 4.07 14.83
C VAL A 49 9.55 2.66 14.25
N GLN A 50 10.40 2.46 13.26
CA GLN A 50 10.60 1.17 12.57
C GLN A 50 9.30 0.59 12.01
N GLU A 51 8.49 1.42 11.39
CA GLU A 51 7.21 1.03 10.82
C GLU A 51 7.07 1.49 9.37
N PHE A 52 6.32 0.70 8.60
CA PHE A 52 5.90 1.08 7.26
C PHE A 52 4.55 1.77 7.31
N SER A 53 4.41 2.83 6.51
CA SER A 53 3.12 3.50 6.30
C SER A 53 2.71 3.34 4.85
N ILE A 54 1.46 3.00 4.61
CA ILE A 54 0.91 2.81 3.27
C ILE A 54 -0.26 3.75 3.05
N GLY A 55 -0.14 4.62 2.06
CA GLY A 55 -1.24 5.45 1.59
C GLY A 55 -1.79 4.89 0.28
N ALA A 56 -3.09 4.86 0.11
CA ALA A 56 -3.75 4.40 -1.12
C ALA A 56 -4.53 5.55 -1.75
N GLU A 57 -4.36 5.71 -3.06
CA GLU A 57 -5.10 6.70 -3.85
C GLU A 57 -5.61 6.04 -5.13
N LEU A 58 -6.73 6.46 -5.66
CA LEU A 58 -7.19 6.02 -6.97
C LEU A 58 -6.29 6.61 -8.07
N GLU A 59 -5.98 5.78 -9.05
CA GLU A 59 -5.20 6.22 -10.20
C GLU A 59 -5.92 7.27 -11.03
#